data_e0a5eada14afe237807475755f258e7c
#
_entry.id   e0a5eada14afe237807475755f258e7c
#
_cell.length_a   1.000
_cell.length_b   1.000
_cell.length_c   1.000
_cell.angle_alpha   90.00
_cell.angle_beta   90.00
_cell.angle_gamma   90.00
#
_symmetry.space_group_name_H-M   'P 1'
#
loop_
_entity.id
_entity.type
_entity.pdbx_description
1 polymer ?
#
loop_
_entity_poly.entity_id
_entity_poly.type
_entity_poly.pdbx_seq_one_letter_code
_entity_poly.pdbx_strand_id
1 'polypeptide(L)'
;LTTADPITFRKTLNSLSNAGIENVAFEASSHGLFQRRLGDVKVKSAAFTSFSQDHLEYHQTMDGYLQAKLILFTENLIDGEEAVINSEIMFFDFIRSFLLEKNIPFCTVGNNGDVKIKRNKQSLEGQSICLEYKGKKYEFETNIIGSFQAINLLIAAKLVSNLGVEFDQIIEKLPEIEAVPGRLQRITSAENEYQVFVDYAHTPDALEKSLQELKKLKKKPGNLYVVFGCGGDRDTLKRPIMGKIASEIADKVIITDDNPRTEDPRKIRGQIAEAAVEAEEIADRKSAIIDTIAKLRKDDILLIAGKGHEDYQIIGKERFKFSDIEIARKAVQKV
;
A
#
# COMPACT_ATOMS: atom_id res chain seq x y z
N LEU A 1 2.95 6.59 15.19
CA LEU A 1 2.63 7.62 14.18
C LEU A 1 3.53 7.42 12.97
N THR A 2 2.99 7.41 11.76
CA THR A 2 3.76 7.29 10.51
C THR A 2 4.80 8.41 10.40
N THR A 3 4.38 9.66 10.56
CA THR A 3 5.28 10.79 10.74
C THR A 3 5.33 11.13 12.22
N ALA A 4 6.49 11.01 12.85
CA ALA A 4 6.70 11.29 14.27
C ALA A 4 6.36 12.77 14.61
N ASP A 5 6.21 13.07 15.90
CA ASP A 5 6.13 14.47 16.36
C ASP A 5 7.43 15.24 16.05
N PRO A 6 7.39 16.58 15.99
CA PRO A 6 8.54 17.38 15.52
C PRO A 6 9.82 17.14 16.33
N ILE A 7 9.71 16.95 17.65
CA ILE A 7 10.87 16.75 18.53
C ILE A 7 11.49 15.38 18.28
N THR A 8 10.66 14.32 18.25
CA THR A 8 11.11 12.96 17.98
C THR A 8 11.71 12.87 16.57
N PHE A 9 11.07 13.48 15.57
CA PHE A 9 11.57 13.48 14.19
C PHE A 9 12.96 14.10 14.10
N ARG A 10 13.17 15.28 14.69
CA ARG A 10 14.48 15.94 14.75
C ARG A 10 15.54 15.15 15.49
N LYS A 11 15.20 14.56 16.64
CA LYS A 11 16.11 13.70 17.40
C LYS A 11 16.52 12.48 16.57
N THR A 12 15.58 11.87 15.85
CA THR A 12 15.86 10.73 14.96
C THR A 12 16.84 11.10 13.86
N LEU A 13 16.59 12.22 13.13
CA LEU A 13 17.50 12.71 12.09
C LEU A 13 18.90 12.98 12.64
N ASN A 14 19.01 13.62 13.80
CA ASN A 14 20.27 13.88 14.47
C ASN A 14 21.01 12.58 14.84
N SER A 15 20.29 11.60 15.37
CA SER A 15 20.89 10.30 15.72
C SER A 15 21.41 9.57 14.49
N LEU A 16 20.65 9.60 13.38
CA LEU A 16 21.06 9.00 12.11
C LEU A 16 22.31 9.70 11.53
N SER A 17 22.32 11.03 11.55
CA SER A 17 23.48 11.82 11.11
C SER A 17 24.73 11.51 11.95
N ASN A 18 24.60 11.45 13.28
CA ASN A 18 25.70 11.09 14.17
C ASN A 18 26.19 9.63 13.98
N ALA A 19 25.33 8.76 13.46
CA ALA A 19 25.69 7.40 13.08
C ALA A 19 26.32 7.28 11.68
N GLY A 20 26.54 8.41 10.99
CA GLY A 20 27.12 8.45 9.64
C GLY A 20 26.14 8.08 8.52
N ILE A 21 24.84 8.11 8.78
CA ILE A 21 23.81 7.86 7.76
C ILE A 21 23.63 9.14 6.93
N GLU A 22 23.95 9.05 5.64
CA GLU A 22 23.92 10.18 4.71
C GLU A 22 22.57 10.39 4.03
N ASN A 23 21.81 9.30 3.82
CA ASN A 23 20.54 9.31 3.11
C ASN A 23 19.43 8.73 3.97
N VAL A 24 18.30 9.43 4.06
CA VAL A 24 17.13 9.00 4.83
C VAL A 24 15.89 9.11 3.96
N ALA A 25 15.12 8.02 3.87
CA ALA A 25 13.78 8.02 3.29
C ALA A 25 12.73 7.91 4.41
N PHE A 26 11.67 8.68 4.31
CA PHE A 26 10.56 8.63 5.27
C PHE A 26 9.21 8.88 4.60
N GLU A 27 8.16 8.43 5.24
CA GLU A 27 6.80 8.67 4.80
C GLU A 27 6.25 9.96 5.46
N ALA A 28 5.81 10.90 4.62
CA ALA A 28 5.19 12.15 5.03
C ALA A 28 3.66 11.99 5.01
N SER A 29 3.05 11.68 6.15
CA SER A 29 1.61 11.54 6.27
C SER A 29 0.89 12.89 6.15
N SER A 30 -0.34 12.89 5.62
CA SER A 30 -1.15 14.11 5.50
C SER A 30 -1.38 14.82 6.84
N HIS A 31 -1.60 14.06 7.92
CA HIS A 31 -1.68 14.60 9.28
C HIS A 31 -0.35 15.26 9.71
N GLY A 32 0.79 14.59 9.41
CA GLY A 32 2.11 15.12 9.73
C GLY A 32 2.39 16.43 9.01
N LEU A 33 2.05 16.49 7.72
CA LEU A 33 2.21 17.69 6.89
C LEU A 33 1.28 18.81 7.36
N PHE A 34 -0.01 18.54 7.56
CA PHE A 34 -0.97 19.51 8.06
C PHE A 34 -0.58 20.10 9.41
N GLN A 35 -0.06 19.26 10.31
CA GLN A 35 0.43 19.67 11.63
C GLN A 35 1.87 20.21 11.62
N ARG A 36 2.48 20.40 10.45
CA ARG A 36 3.86 20.90 10.32
C ARG A 36 4.89 20.09 11.12
N ARG A 37 4.71 18.75 11.22
CA ARG A 37 5.63 17.91 12.00
C ARG A 37 7.04 17.83 11.42
N LEU A 38 7.20 18.06 10.12
CA LEU A 38 8.52 18.17 9.49
C LEU A 38 9.22 19.50 9.85
N GLY A 39 8.46 20.54 10.21
CA GLY A 39 9.00 21.87 10.47
C GLY A 39 9.76 22.40 9.26
N ASP A 40 10.99 22.88 9.50
CA ASP A 40 11.90 23.43 8.51
C ASP A 40 12.82 22.38 7.85
N VAL A 41 12.56 21.08 8.08
CA VAL A 41 13.32 20.02 7.39
C VAL A 41 13.06 20.08 5.90
N LYS A 42 14.14 20.21 5.12
CA LYS A 42 14.11 20.21 3.67
C LYS A 42 14.48 18.83 3.14
N VAL A 43 13.81 18.41 2.07
CA VAL A 43 14.04 17.15 1.36
C VAL A 43 14.56 17.44 -0.05
N LYS A 44 15.51 16.65 -0.51
CA LYS A 44 16.10 16.79 -1.84
C LYS A 44 15.22 16.17 -2.93
N SER A 45 14.33 15.25 -2.59
CA SER A 45 13.36 14.68 -3.50
C SER A 45 12.09 14.30 -2.76
N ALA A 46 10.95 14.45 -3.39
CA ALA A 46 9.64 14.14 -2.81
C ALA A 46 8.74 13.47 -3.84
N ALA A 47 7.87 12.54 -3.39
CA ALA A 47 6.95 11.87 -4.31
C ALA A 47 5.49 11.94 -3.85
N PHE A 48 4.59 11.96 -4.83
CA PHE A 48 3.16 11.73 -4.65
C PHE A 48 2.79 10.37 -5.25
N THR A 49 2.56 9.36 -4.39
CA THR A 49 2.44 7.96 -4.81
C THR A 49 1.03 7.53 -5.11
N SER A 50 0.07 7.92 -4.24
CA SER A 50 -1.34 7.51 -4.35
C SER A 50 -2.26 8.53 -3.69
N PHE A 51 -3.51 8.58 -4.18
CA PHE A 51 -4.56 9.41 -3.59
C PHE A 51 -5.91 8.74 -3.78
N SER A 52 -6.58 8.44 -2.68
CA SER A 52 -7.94 7.88 -2.64
C SER A 52 -8.61 8.32 -1.35
N GLN A 53 -9.90 8.08 -1.20
CA GLN A 53 -10.64 8.46 0.00
C GLN A 53 -10.05 7.80 1.25
N ASP A 54 -9.55 8.63 2.15
CA ASP A 54 -9.09 8.25 3.49
C ASP A 54 -9.03 9.51 4.37
N HIS A 55 -8.97 9.34 5.69
CA HIS A 55 -8.76 10.43 6.66
C HIS A 55 -9.75 11.59 6.59
N LEU A 56 -10.99 11.37 6.06
CA LEU A 56 -12.01 12.43 6.00
C LEU A 56 -12.55 12.81 7.37
N GLU A 57 -12.42 11.94 8.36
CA GLU A 57 -12.72 12.25 9.77
C GLU A 57 -11.83 13.39 10.31
N TYR A 58 -10.65 13.58 9.70
CA TYR A 58 -9.69 14.63 10.09
C TYR A 58 -9.69 15.81 9.11
N HIS A 59 -9.56 15.54 7.80
CA HIS A 59 -9.44 16.58 6.77
C HIS A 59 -10.78 17.10 6.27
N GLN A 60 -11.91 16.48 6.66
CA GLN A 60 -13.30 16.81 6.33
C GLN A 60 -13.65 16.67 4.84
N THR A 61 -12.78 17.06 3.93
CA THR A 61 -13.00 16.99 2.48
C THR A 61 -11.80 16.39 1.75
N MET A 62 -12.04 15.84 0.55
CA MET A 62 -10.96 15.37 -0.34
C MET A 62 -10.01 16.51 -0.75
N ASP A 63 -10.53 17.72 -0.94
CA ASP A 63 -9.69 18.88 -1.24
C ASP A 63 -8.79 19.24 -0.07
N GLY A 64 -9.31 19.35 1.15
CA GLY A 64 -8.50 19.59 2.35
C GLY A 64 -7.42 18.52 2.57
N TYR A 65 -7.75 17.25 2.26
CA TYR A 65 -6.80 16.15 2.31
C TYR A 65 -5.71 16.29 1.24
N LEU A 66 -6.07 16.66 0.02
CA LEU A 66 -5.12 16.91 -1.07
C LEU A 66 -4.20 18.09 -0.75
N GLN A 67 -4.75 19.23 -0.33
CA GLN A 67 -3.98 20.41 0.06
C GLN A 67 -2.95 20.09 1.16
N ALA A 68 -3.36 19.31 2.17
CA ALA A 68 -2.45 18.88 3.23
C ALA A 68 -1.25 18.06 2.68
N LYS A 69 -1.45 17.21 1.68
CA LYS A 69 -0.36 16.46 1.04
C LYS A 69 0.54 17.35 0.19
N LEU A 70 -0.01 18.37 -0.48
CA LEU A 70 0.73 19.28 -1.35
C LEU A 70 1.71 20.18 -0.57
N ILE A 71 1.53 20.34 0.75
CA ILE A 71 2.47 21.03 1.64
C ILE A 71 3.89 20.48 1.50
N LEU A 72 4.07 19.17 1.28
CA LEU A 72 5.38 18.55 1.11
C LEU A 72 6.20 19.24 0.00
N PHE A 73 5.54 19.59 -1.09
CA PHE A 73 6.21 20.19 -2.25
C PHE A 73 6.46 21.69 -2.10
N THR A 74 5.57 22.40 -1.42
CA THR A 74 5.67 23.87 -1.26
C THR A 74 6.50 24.29 -0.07
N GLU A 75 6.57 23.47 0.98
CA GLU A 75 7.25 23.88 2.22
C GLU A 75 8.49 23.05 2.53
N ASN A 76 8.56 21.79 2.10
CA ASN A 76 9.63 20.89 2.48
C ASN A 76 10.57 20.50 1.32
N LEU A 77 10.11 20.45 0.07
CA LEU A 77 11.00 20.23 -1.06
C LEU A 77 11.97 21.43 -1.20
N ILE A 78 13.24 21.16 -1.46
CA ILE A 78 14.24 22.20 -1.73
C ILE A 78 13.88 22.88 -3.05
N ASP A 79 14.01 24.21 -3.11
CA ASP A 79 13.70 25.00 -4.29
C ASP A 79 14.54 24.54 -5.49
N GLY A 80 13.87 24.32 -6.62
CA GLY A 80 14.51 23.84 -7.85
C GLY A 80 14.72 22.33 -7.92
N GLU A 81 14.51 21.59 -6.85
CA GLU A 81 14.55 20.12 -6.86
C GLU A 81 13.26 19.52 -7.42
N GLU A 82 13.36 18.31 -7.96
CA GLU A 82 12.31 17.68 -8.75
C GLU A 82 11.37 16.83 -7.88
N ALA A 83 10.05 17.07 -7.99
CA ALA A 83 9.01 16.21 -7.46
C ALA A 83 8.79 14.98 -8.36
N VAL A 84 8.37 13.85 -7.80
CA VAL A 84 8.03 12.63 -8.54
C VAL A 84 6.54 12.32 -8.37
N ILE A 85 5.79 12.25 -9.46
CA ILE A 85 4.34 12.13 -9.42
C ILE A 85 3.87 10.87 -10.16
N ASN A 86 3.06 10.06 -9.49
CA ASN A 86 2.35 8.97 -10.13
C ASN A 86 1.31 9.53 -11.11
N SER A 87 1.43 9.22 -12.41
CA SER A 87 0.51 9.71 -13.44
C SER A 87 -0.85 9.01 -13.47
N GLU A 88 -1.01 7.92 -12.71
CA GLU A 88 -2.23 7.08 -12.71
C GLU A 88 -3.17 7.42 -11.53
N ILE A 89 -2.86 8.46 -10.75
CA ILE A 89 -3.66 8.81 -9.58
C ILE A 89 -4.84 9.72 -9.93
N MET A 90 -5.90 9.60 -9.14
CA MET A 90 -6.99 10.57 -9.15
C MET A 90 -6.44 11.98 -8.90
N PHE A 91 -6.99 13.00 -9.52
CA PHE A 91 -6.51 14.39 -9.44
C PHE A 91 -5.11 14.65 -10.00
N PHE A 92 -4.56 13.76 -10.81
CA PHE A 92 -3.25 13.97 -11.46
C PHE A 92 -3.15 15.32 -12.17
N ASP A 93 -4.14 15.67 -13.01
CA ASP A 93 -4.14 16.93 -13.76
C ASP A 93 -4.15 18.16 -12.83
N PHE A 94 -4.86 18.09 -11.72
CA PHE A 94 -4.86 19.13 -10.70
C PHE A 94 -3.47 19.29 -10.06
N ILE A 95 -2.87 18.19 -9.63
CA ILE A 95 -1.53 18.19 -9.02
C ILE A 95 -0.50 18.71 -10.00
N ARG A 96 -0.56 18.27 -11.25
CA ARG A 96 0.32 18.74 -12.32
C ARG A 96 0.18 20.27 -12.53
N SER A 97 -1.04 20.78 -12.64
CA SER A 97 -1.31 22.20 -12.80
C SER A 97 -0.82 23.02 -11.60
N PHE A 98 -1.03 22.51 -10.39
CA PHE A 98 -0.53 23.12 -9.16
C PHE A 98 1.00 23.24 -9.15
N LEU A 99 1.72 22.18 -9.51
CA LEU A 99 3.19 22.20 -9.54
C LEU A 99 3.71 23.17 -10.60
N LEU A 100 3.07 23.26 -11.76
CA LEU A 100 3.38 24.23 -12.81
C LEU A 100 3.19 25.68 -12.32
N GLU A 101 2.05 25.96 -11.67
CA GLU A 101 1.76 27.29 -11.10
C GLU A 101 2.80 27.71 -10.06
N LYS A 102 3.28 26.74 -9.24
CA LYS A 102 4.29 26.99 -8.22
C LYS A 102 5.72 26.96 -8.75
N ASN A 103 5.93 26.76 -10.07
CA ASN A 103 7.24 26.59 -10.71
C ASN A 103 8.09 25.49 -10.06
N ILE A 104 7.46 24.38 -9.62
CA ILE A 104 8.15 23.22 -9.06
C ILE A 104 8.43 22.23 -10.18
N PRO A 105 9.72 21.90 -10.45
CA PRO A 105 10.06 20.86 -11.43
C PRO A 105 9.47 19.52 -11.02
N PHE A 106 9.01 18.73 -11.98
CA PHE A 106 8.50 17.38 -11.67
C PHE A 106 8.74 16.39 -12.81
N CYS A 107 8.83 15.11 -12.44
CA CYS A 107 8.88 13.94 -13.31
C CYS A 107 7.69 13.05 -13.02
N THR A 108 7.04 12.55 -14.05
CA THR A 108 5.87 11.69 -13.94
C THR A 108 6.22 10.23 -14.17
N VAL A 109 5.61 9.32 -13.41
CA VAL A 109 5.83 7.87 -13.51
C VAL A 109 4.51 7.16 -13.77
N GLY A 110 4.42 6.32 -14.80
CA GLY A 110 3.22 5.55 -15.13
C GLY A 110 3.13 5.21 -16.62
N ASN A 111 1.94 4.77 -17.08
CA ASN A 111 1.76 4.37 -18.48
C ASN A 111 1.87 5.55 -19.45
N ASN A 112 1.58 6.76 -18.99
CA ASN A 112 1.68 8.00 -19.76
C ASN A 112 2.67 9.01 -19.14
N GLY A 113 3.55 8.55 -18.23
CA GLY A 113 4.53 9.39 -17.58
C GLY A 113 5.80 9.63 -18.40
N ASP A 114 6.72 10.43 -17.83
CA ASP A 114 8.08 10.61 -18.34
C ASP A 114 8.89 9.33 -18.17
N VAL A 115 8.78 8.66 -17.00
CA VAL A 115 9.18 7.26 -16.80
C VAL A 115 8.01 6.41 -17.23
N LYS A 116 8.00 5.97 -18.47
CA LYS A 116 6.85 5.39 -19.14
C LYS A 116 6.88 3.88 -19.13
N ILE A 117 5.91 3.25 -18.45
CA ILE A 117 5.70 1.81 -18.53
C ILE A 117 5.11 1.46 -19.89
N LYS A 118 5.83 0.71 -20.71
CA LYS A 118 5.41 0.25 -22.04
C LYS A 118 4.71 -1.09 -21.97
N ARG A 119 5.18 -1.98 -21.11
CA ARG A 119 4.64 -3.32 -20.91
C ARG A 119 4.91 -3.75 -19.47
N ASN A 120 3.91 -4.32 -18.85
CA ASN A 120 4.02 -5.00 -17.57
C ASN A 120 3.32 -6.37 -17.69
N LYS A 121 4.11 -7.44 -17.73
CA LYS A 121 3.60 -8.81 -17.74
C LYS A 121 3.72 -9.38 -16.34
N GLN A 122 2.59 -9.76 -15.77
CA GLN A 122 2.49 -10.26 -14.41
C GLN A 122 2.30 -11.77 -14.36
N SER A 123 2.83 -12.38 -13.30
CA SER A 123 2.62 -13.77 -12.92
C SER A 123 2.55 -13.90 -11.40
N LEU A 124 2.31 -15.10 -10.88
CA LEU A 124 2.37 -15.39 -9.46
C LEU A 124 3.82 -15.37 -8.92
N GLU A 125 4.81 -15.46 -9.77
CA GLU A 125 6.24 -15.39 -9.43
C GLU A 125 6.76 -13.95 -9.37
N GLY A 126 6.03 -13.00 -9.97
CA GLY A 126 6.43 -11.60 -10.05
C GLY A 126 6.00 -10.93 -11.33
N GLN A 127 6.78 -9.98 -11.81
CA GLN A 127 6.46 -9.25 -13.03
C GLN A 127 7.70 -8.90 -13.85
N SER A 128 7.53 -8.90 -15.20
CA SER A 128 8.50 -8.40 -16.17
C SER A 128 8.04 -7.03 -16.68
N ILE A 129 8.88 -6.02 -16.49
CA ILE A 129 8.55 -4.61 -16.75
C ILE A 129 9.46 -4.10 -17.85
N CYS A 130 8.86 -3.58 -18.94
CA CYS A 130 9.54 -2.82 -19.97
C CYS A 130 9.12 -1.36 -19.87
N LEU A 131 10.06 -0.45 -19.78
CA LEU A 131 9.82 0.98 -19.67
C LEU A 131 10.71 1.81 -20.61
N GLU A 132 10.35 3.06 -20.78
CA GLU A 132 11.11 4.06 -21.54
C GLU A 132 11.32 5.31 -20.66
N TYR A 133 12.54 5.79 -20.58
CA TYR A 133 12.88 7.03 -19.90
C TYR A 133 13.98 7.77 -20.67
N LYS A 134 13.81 9.06 -20.96
CA LYS A 134 14.72 9.90 -21.74
C LYS A 134 15.16 9.27 -23.07
N GLY A 135 14.23 8.61 -23.77
CA GLY A 135 14.44 7.93 -25.05
C GLY A 135 15.17 6.60 -24.97
N LYS A 136 15.60 6.16 -23.79
CA LYS A 136 16.23 4.86 -23.56
C LYS A 136 15.20 3.86 -23.06
N LYS A 137 15.29 2.62 -23.56
CA LYS A 137 14.45 1.49 -23.13
C LYS A 137 15.17 0.67 -22.08
N TYR A 138 14.41 0.22 -21.10
CA TYR A 138 14.88 -0.66 -20.02
C TYR A 138 13.93 -1.83 -19.87
N GLU A 139 14.46 -2.97 -19.46
CA GLU A 139 13.68 -4.17 -19.12
C GLU A 139 14.30 -4.83 -17.89
N PHE A 140 13.46 -5.23 -16.94
CA PHE A 140 13.87 -5.96 -15.76
C PHE A 140 12.75 -6.85 -15.24
N GLU A 141 13.10 -7.84 -14.45
CA GLU A 141 12.16 -8.71 -13.72
C GLU A 141 12.26 -8.45 -12.23
N THR A 142 11.15 -8.65 -11.53
CA THR A 142 11.08 -8.55 -10.06
C THR A 142 10.10 -9.57 -9.52
N ASN A 143 10.35 -10.06 -8.30
CA ASN A 143 9.45 -10.96 -7.58
C ASN A 143 8.27 -10.24 -6.90
N ILE A 144 8.20 -8.91 -7.00
CA ILE A 144 7.13 -8.09 -6.44
C ILE A 144 5.90 -8.18 -7.35
N ILE A 145 4.73 -8.44 -6.76
CA ILE A 145 3.47 -8.65 -7.47
C ILE A 145 2.59 -7.40 -7.38
N GLY A 146 1.81 -7.16 -8.44
CA GLY A 146 0.86 -6.06 -8.56
C GLY A 146 1.36 -4.91 -9.43
N SER A 147 0.54 -4.49 -10.40
CA SER A 147 0.89 -3.41 -11.34
C SER A 147 1.19 -2.09 -10.65
N PHE A 148 0.48 -1.78 -9.56
CA PHE A 148 0.73 -0.59 -8.76
C PHE A 148 2.09 -0.62 -8.05
N GLN A 149 2.63 -1.79 -7.75
CA GLN A 149 3.96 -1.95 -7.18
C GLN A 149 5.07 -1.64 -8.20
N ALA A 150 4.84 -1.93 -9.50
CA ALA A 150 5.77 -1.48 -10.54
C ALA A 150 5.91 0.05 -10.55
N ILE A 151 4.79 0.77 -10.43
CA ILE A 151 4.81 2.23 -10.32
C ILE A 151 5.56 2.67 -9.05
N ASN A 152 5.30 2.04 -7.90
CA ASN A 152 6.00 2.35 -6.66
C ASN A 152 7.51 2.13 -6.76
N LEU A 153 7.95 1.02 -7.39
CA LEU A 153 9.37 0.75 -7.64
C LEU A 153 10.02 1.83 -8.51
N LEU A 154 9.33 2.24 -9.58
CA LEU A 154 9.86 3.26 -10.50
C LEU A 154 9.86 4.66 -9.88
N ILE A 155 8.88 4.97 -9.00
CA ILE A 155 8.91 6.20 -8.19
C ILE A 155 10.12 6.16 -7.24
N ALA A 156 10.36 5.06 -6.55
CA ALA A 156 11.52 4.91 -5.68
C ALA A 156 12.83 5.03 -6.46
N ALA A 157 12.92 4.39 -7.64
CA ALA A 157 14.06 4.51 -8.55
C ALA A 157 14.31 5.98 -8.96
N LYS A 158 13.25 6.71 -9.30
CA LYS A 158 13.36 8.12 -9.67
C LYS A 158 13.76 9.02 -8.50
N LEU A 159 13.24 8.76 -7.29
CA LEU A 159 13.66 9.46 -6.07
C LEU A 159 15.17 9.29 -5.81
N VAL A 160 15.69 8.06 -5.96
CA VAL A 160 17.13 7.77 -5.81
C VAL A 160 17.94 8.44 -6.91
N SER A 161 17.45 8.44 -8.15
CA SER A 161 18.11 9.13 -9.27
C SER A 161 18.24 10.64 -9.03
N ASN A 162 17.25 11.26 -8.37
CA ASN A 162 17.31 12.68 -7.99
C ASN A 162 18.40 12.98 -6.94
N LEU A 163 18.92 11.95 -6.27
CA LEU A 163 20.08 12.09 -5.37
C LEU A 163 21.44 11.99 -6.09
N GLY A 164 21.44 11.84 -7.42
CA GLY A 164 22.64 11.82 -8.25
C GLY A 164 23.13 10.42 -8.62
N VAL A 165 22.36 9.37 -8.35
CA VAL A 165 22.66 8.02 -8.83
C VAL A 165 22.16 7.85 -10.26
N GLU A 166 23.00 7.32 -11.14
CA GLU A 166 22.62 7.08 -12.54
C GLU A 166 21.45 6.09 -12.64
N PHE A 167 20.44 6.45 -13.43
CA PHE A 167 19.22 5.66 -13.54
C PHE A 167 19.48 4.23 -14.03
N ASP A 168 20.48 4.02 -14.87
CA ASP A 168 20.91 2.71 -15.36
C ASP A 168 21.32 1.79 -14.20
N GLN A 169 22.17 2.30 -13.30
CA GLN A 169 22.64 1.56 -12.12
C GLN A 169 21.50 1.20 -11.18
N ILE A 170 20.51 2.08 -11.06
CA ILE A 170 19.32 1.81 -10.23
C ILE A 170 18.49 0.68 -10.83
N ILE A 171 18.22 0.72 -12.15
CA ILE A 171 17.44 -0.31 -12.85
C ILE A 171 18.09 -1.70 -12.69
N GLU A 172 19.42 -1.79 -12.77
CA GLU A 172 20.15 -3.05 -12.55
C GLU A 172 19.95 -3.64 -11.16
N LYS A 173 19.61 -2.81 -10.18
CA LYS A 173 19.37 -3.22 -8.79
C LYS A 173 17.91 -3.55 -8.45
N LEU A 174 16.94 -3.15 -9.29
CA LEU A 174 15.52 -3.41 -9.00
C LEU A 174 15.17 -4.90 -8.87
N PRO A 175 15.79 -5.84 -9.62
CA PRO A 175 15.54 -7.28 -9.42
C PRO A 175 15.89 -7.81 -8.04
N GLU A 176 16.84 -7.17 -7.34
CA GLU A 176 17.31 -7.56 -6.01
C GLU A 176 16.39 -7.07 -4.88
N ILE A 177 15.42 -6.19 -5.19
CA ILE A 177 14.52 -5.62 -4.19
C ILE A 177 13.44 -6.62 -3.81
N GLU A 178 13.34 -6.90 -2.52
CA GLU A 178 12.30 -7.76 -1.96
C GLU A 178 10.98 -7.00 -1.75
N ALA A 179 9.87 -7.75 -1.75
CA ALA A 179 8.56 -7.20 -1.44
C ALA A 179 8.53 -6.62 -0.02
N VAL A 180 7.96 -5.43 0.12
CA VAL A 180 7.76 -4.81 1.44
C VAL A 180 6.81 -5.67 2.27
N PRO A 181 7.16 -5.99 3.53
CA PRO A 181 6.31 -6.81 4.40
C PRO A 181 4.87 -6.27 4.46
N GLY A 182 3.90 -7.15 4.24
CA GLY A 182 2.47 -6.80 4.29
C GLY A 182 1.97 -5.91 3.16
N ARG A 183 2.69 -5.82 2.03
CA ARG A 183 2.26 -5.12 0.81
C ARG A 183 2.13 -6.11 -0.34
N LEU A 184 0.97 -6.73 -0.47
CA LEU A 184 0.68 -7.85 -1.38
C LEU A 184 1.78 -8.94 -1.28
N GLN A 185 2.22 -9.17 -0.05
CA GLN A 185 3.31 -10.08 0.26
C GLN A 185 2.87 -11.53 0.11
N ARG A 186 3.54 -12.28 -0.76
CA ARG A 186 3.31 -13.71 -0.90
C ARG A 186 3.87 -14.47 0.31
N ILE A 187 3.05 -15.36 0.88
CA ILE A 187 3.40 -16.19 2.03
C ILE A 187 3.81 -17.60 1.61
N THR A 188 3.14 -18.15 0.60
CA THR A 188 3.45 -19.45 0.00
C THR A 188 4.67 -19.38 -0.93
N SER A 189 5.32 -20.51 -1.18
CA SER A 189 6.28 -20.65 -2.29
C SER A 189 5.54 -20.79 -3.62
N ALA A 190 6.26 -20.69 -4.74
CA ALA A 190 5.70 -20.95 -6.08
C ALA A 190 5.26 -22.42 -6.27
N GLU A 191 5.83 -23.33 -5.48
CA GLU A 191 5.57 -24.79 -5.56
C GLU A 191 4.25 -25.19 -4.85
N ASN A 192 3.69 -24.32 -3.98
CA ASN A 192 2.41 -24.63 -3.35
C ASN A 192 1.29 -24.70 -4.38
N GLU A 193 0.37 -25.64 -4.24
CA GLU A 193 -0.77 -25.80 -5.13
C GLU A 193 -1.74 -24.62 -5.07
N TYR A 194 -1.75 -23.85 -3.98
CA TYR A 194 -2.53 -22.62 -3.78
C TYR A 194 -1.62 -21.48 -3.35
N GLN A 195 -2.11 -20.24 -3.41
CA GLN A 195 -1.32 -19.06 -3.08
C GLN A 195 -1.99 -18.23 -1.96
N VAL A 196 -1.17 -17.74 -1.02
CA VAL A 196 -1.62 -16.89 0.09
C VAL A 196 -0.84 -15.59 0.09
N PHE A 197 -1.58 -14.48 0.14
CA PHE A 197 -1.03 -13.12 0.18
C PHE A 197 -1.50 -12.38 1.43
N VAL A 198 -0.63 -11.53 1.98
CA VAL A 198 -0.96 -10.58 3.05
C VAL A 198 -0.78 -9.16 2.55
N ASP A 199 -1.78 -8.31 2.79
CA ASP A 199 -1.77 -6.91 2.36
C ASP A 199 -2.29 -5.95 3.43
N TYR A 200 -1.80 -4.72 3.40
CA TYR A 200 -2.25 -3.64 4.27
C TYR A 200 -3.54 -2.95 3.76
N ALA A 201 -4.15 -3.42 2.72
CA ALA A 201 -5.36 -2.87 2.11
C ALA A 201 -6.51 -2.77 3.14
N HIS A 202 -6.72 -1.57 3.68
CA HIS A 202 -7.72 -1.25 4.70
C HIS A 202 -8.66 -0.10 4.27
N THR A 203 -8.59 0.31 3.00
CA THR A 203 -9.49 1.27 2.35
C THR A 203 -10.18 0.62 1.16
N PRO A 204 -11.33 1.14 0.70
CA PRO A 204 -12.04 0.61 -0.47
C PRO A 204 -11.14 0.49 -1.71
N ASP A 205 -10.46 1.56 -2.10
CA ASP A 205 -9.57 1.59 -3.28
C ASP A 205 -8.41 0.60 -3.17
N ALA A 206 -7.78 0.50 -2.00
CA ALA A 206 -6.67 -0.45 -1.80
C ALA A 206 -7.15 -1.90 -1.88
N LEU A 207 -8.29 -2.23 -1.25
CA LEU A 207 -8.88 -3.57 -1.30
C LEU A 207 -9.26 -3.94 -2.74
N GLU A 208 -9.90 -3.02 -3.46
CA GLU A 208 -10.27 -3.20 -4.86
C GLU A 208 -9.06 -3.51 -5.73
N LYS A 209 -8.01 -2.70 -5.64
CA LYS A 209 -6.78 -2.86 -6.41
C LYS A 209 -6.11 -4.21 -6.11
N SER A 210 -5.95 -4.57 -4.84
CA SER A 210 -5.32 -5.84 -4.47
C SER A 210 -6.12 -7.04 -4.95
N LEU A 211 -7.46 -7.02 -4.83
CA LEU A 211 -8.33 -8.08 -5.32
C LEU A 211 -8.30 -8.18 -6.85
N GLN A 212 -8.35 -7.04 -7.56
CA GLN A 212 -8.30 -7.03 -9.03
C GLN A 212 -6.98 -7.59 -9.57
N GLU A 213 -5.85 -7.26 -8.94
CA GLU A 213 -4.55 -7.82 -9.31
C GLU A 213 -4.52 -9.34 -9.14
N LEU A 214 -4.96 -9.85 -7.99
CA LEU A 214 -4.98 -11.29 -7.74
C LEU A 214 -6.01 -12.03 -8.62
N LYS A 215 -7.15 -11.40 -8.94
CA LYS A 215 -8.13 -11.95 -9.87
C LYS A 215 -7.57 -12.16 -11.28
N LYS A 216 -6.71 -11.25 -11.76
CA LYS A 216 -6.02 -11.40 -13.04
C LYS A 216 -5.04 -12.59 -13.06
N LEU A 217 -4.44 -12.89 -11.91
CA LEU A 217 -3.47 -13.99 -11.76
C LEU A 217 -4.12 -15.34 -11.46
N LYS A 218 -5.39 -15.34 -11.09
CA LYS A 218 -6.14 -16.55 -10.75
C LYS A 218 -6.30 -17.45 -11.98
N LYS A 219 -5.93 -18.73 -11.83
CA LYS A 219 -6.17 -19.77 -12.85
C LYS A 219 -7.53 -20.42 -12.62
N LYS A 220 -8.17 -20.92 -13.67
CA LYS A 220 -9.38 -21.75 -13.54
C LYS A 220 -8.95 -23.20 -13.30
N PRO A 221 -9.64 -23.96 -12.42
CA PRO A 221 -10.93 -23.63 -11.75
C PRO A 221 -10.81 -22.96 -10.39
N GLY A 222 -9.63 -22.49 -9.94
CA GLY A 222 -9.41 -21.94 -8.62
C GLY A 222 -10.32 -20.75 -8.25
N ASN A 223 -10.49 -20.51 -6.97
CA ASN A 223 -11.26 -19.40 -6.40
C ASN A 223 -10.35 -18.34 -5.79
N LEU A 224 -10.82 -17.08 -5.80
CA LEU A 224 -10.21 -15.99 -5.05
C LEU A 224 -10.95 -15.82 -3.73
N TYR A 225 -10.25 -16.06 -2.63
CA TYR A 225 -10.71 -15.84 -1.27
C TYR A 225 -10.22 -14.51 -0.73
N VAL A 226 -11.00 -13.86 0.13
CA VAL A 226 -10.54 -12.70 0.91
C VAL A 226 -10.95 -12.84 2.37
N VAL A 227 -9.98 -12.63 3.27
CA VAL A 227 -10.20 -12.49 4.72
C VAL A 227 -9.90 -11.06 5.09
N PHE A 228 -10.89 -10.31 5.59
CA PHE A 228 -10.69 -8.92 5.98
C PHE A 228 -11.67 -8.46 7.06
N GLY A 229 -11.35 -7.33 7.67
CA GLY A 229 -12.20 -6.61 8.59
C GLY A 229 -11.95 -5.11 8.51
N CYS A 230 -12.65 -4.33 9.33
CA CYS A 230 -12.44 -2.90 9.45
C CYS A 230 -12.12 -2.49 10.89
N GLY A 231 -11.34 -1.41 11.03
CA GLY A 231 -11.03 -0.86 12.32
C GLY A 231 -12.22 -0.13 12.95
N GLY A 232 -12.36 -0.24 14.29
CA GLY A 232 -13.23 0.60 15.10
C GLY A 232 -12.63 1.97 15.35
N ASP A 233 -13.44 2.96 15.79
CA ASP A 233 -13.07 4.35 16.01
C ASP A 233 -12.41 4.99 14.77
N ARG A 234 -12.94 4.67 13.59
CA ARG A 234 -12.48 5.12 12.27
C ARG A 234 -13.69 5.38 11.36
N ASP A 235 -13.41 5.79 10.13
CA ASP A 235 -14.42 5.98 9.08
C ASP A 235 -15.32 4.74 8.97
N THR A 236 -16.60 4.91 9.32
CA THR A 236 -17.62 3.84 9.26
C THR A 236 -18.22 3.70 7.87
N LEU A 237 -18.19 4.77 7.05
CA LEU A 237 -18.81 4.78 5.71
C LEU A 237 -18.12 3.83 4.75
N LYS A 238 -16.84 3.56 4.95
CA LYS A 238 -16.09 2.61 4.12
C LYS A 238 -16.50 1.15 4.33
N ARG A 239 -17.13 0.78 5.46
CA ARG A 239 -17.42 -0.61 5.82
C ARG A 239 -18.32 -1.32 4.82
N PRO A 240 -19.52 -0.81 4.49
CA PRO A 240 -20.37 -1.43 3.47
C PRO A 240 -19.74 -1.34 2.06
N ILE A 241 -18.96 -0.28 1.76
CA ILE A 241 -18.29 -0.15 0.47
C ILE A 241 -17.25 -1.27 0.30
N MET A 242 -16.45 -1.55 1.33
CA MET A 242 -15.48 -2.66 1.30
C MET A 242 -16.16 -4.02 1.21
N GLY A 243 -17.30 -4.23 1.91
CA GLY A 243 -18.12 -5.42 1.78
C GLY A 243 -18.60 -5.65 0.35
N LYS A 244 -19.12 -4.60 -0.29
CA LYS A 244 -19.56 -4.64 -1.70
C LYS A 244 -18.40 -4.99 -2.64
N ILE A 245 -17.28 -4.29 -2.54
CA ILE A 245 -16.08 -4.53 -3.38
C ILE A 245 -15.62 -5.97 -3.24
N ALA A 246 -15.53 -6.49 -2.00
CA ALA A 246 -15.13 -7.87 -1.75
C ALA A 246 -16.06 -8.86 -2.45
N SER A 247 -17.38 -8.68 -2.34
CA SER A 247 -18.39 -9.56 -2.95
C SER A 247 -18.44 -9.51 -4.47
N GLU A 248 -18.12 -8.35 -5.07
CA GLU A 248 -18.12 -8.20 -6.53
C GLU A 248 -16.86 -8.80 -7.18
N ILE A 249 -15.75 -8.87 -6.44
CA ILE A 249 -14.47 -9.26 -7.02
C ILE A 249 -14.03 -10.67 -6.58
N ALA A 250 -14.13 -10.99 -5.29
CA ALA A 250 -13.75 -12.30 -4.77
C ALA A 250 -14.86 -13.36 -4.96
N ASP A 251 -14.45 -14.62 -5.07
CA ASP A 251 -15.39 -15.75 -5.15
C ASP A 251 -15.86 -16.19 -3.75
N LYS A 252 -15.06 -15.94 -2.72
CA LYS A 252 -15.34 -16.27 -1.32
C LYS A 252 -14.90 -15.13 -0.40
N VAL A 253 -15.79 -14.64 0.44
CA VAL A 253 -15.57 -13.54 1.36
C VAL A 253 -15.68 -14.01 2.79
N ILE A 254 -14.66 -13.75 3.60
CA ILE A 254 -14.64 -14.03 5.02
C ILE A 254 -14.46 -12.71 5.78
N ILE A 255 -15.48 -12.35 6.58
CA ILE A 255 -15.47 -11.15 7.41
C ILE A 255 -14.99 -11.51 8.81
N THR A 256 -14.03 -10.75 9.32
CA THR A 256 -13.41 -10.99 10.63
C THR A 256 -13.10 -9.69 11.37
N ASP A 257 -12.64 -9.80 12.62
CA ASP A 257 -12.18 -8.63 13.37
C ASP A 257 -10.83 -8.13 12.88
N ASP A 258 -10.68 -6.81 12.77
CA ASP A 258 -9.40 -6.12 12.59
C ASP A 258 -8.92 -5.58 13.95
N ASN A 259 -8.89 -4.27 14.15
CA ASN A 259 -8.67 -3.57 15.42
C ASN A 259 -10.01 -2.98 15.89
N PRO A 260 -10.86 -3.69 16.63
CA PRO A 260 -12.18 -3.17 17.03
C PRO A 260 -12.09 -1.95 17.95
N ARG A 261 -10.99 -1.76 18.65
CA ARG A 261 -10.78 -0.67 19.62
C ARG A 261 -11.93 -0.62 20.62
N THR A 262 -12.60 0.54 20.77
CA THR A 262 -13.68 0.71 21.74
C THR A 262 -15.07 0.39 21.20
N GLU A 263 -15.19 0.14 19.88
CA GLU A 263 -16.47 -0.25 19.26
C GLU A 263 -16.79 -1.74 19.47
N ASP A 264 -18.07 -2.07 19.46
CA ASP A 264 -18.53 -3.48 19.41
C ASP A 264 -18.13 -4.13 18.08
N PRO A 265 -17.27 -5.17 18.09
CA PRO A 265 -16.78 -5.81 16.88
C PRO A 265 -17.92 -6.45 16.05
N ARG A 266 -19.02 -6.89 16.69
CA ARG A 266 -20.21 -7.44 15.98
C ARG A 266 -20.85 -6.37 15.10
N LYS A 267 -20.94 -5.12 15.61
CA LYS A 267 -21.48 -3.99 14.85
C LYS A 267 -20.61 -3.69 13.63
N ILE A 268 -19.30 -3.74 13.79
CA ILE A 268 -18.36 -3.51 12.68
C ILE A 268 -18.55 -4.57 11.60
N ARG A 269 -18.54 -5.87 11.97
CA ARG A 269 -18.75 -6.97 11.02
C ARG A 269 -20.12 -6.90 10.36
N GLY A 270 -21.19 -6.60 11.14
CA GLY A 270 -22.54 -6.40 10.61
C GLY A 270 -22.62 -5.34 9.52
N GLN A 271 -21.95 -4.18 9.70
CA GLN A 271 -21.92 -3.12 8.69
C GLN A 271 -21.17 -3.50 7.42
N ILE A 272 -20.17 -4.37 7.50
CA ILE A 272 -19.52 -4.93 6.31
C ILE A 272 -20.47 -5.93 5.63
N ALA A 273 -21.12 -6.80 6.39
CA ALA A 273 -22.04 -7.85 5.92
C ALA A 273 -23.30 -7.30 5.24
N GLU A 274 -23.73 -6.07 5.57
CA GLU A 274 -24.88 -5.43 4.91
C GLU A 274 -24.78 -5.43 3.38
N ALA A 275 -23.55 -5.32 2.85
CA ALA A 275 -23.28 -5.33 1.41
C ALA A 275 -22.56 -6.60 0.93
N ALA A 276 -22.34 -7.58 1.81
CA ALA A 276 -21.66 -8.84 1.54
C ALA A 276 -22.49 -10.02 2.10
N VAL A 277 -23.72 -10.16 1.65
CA VAL A 277 -24.75 -11.05 2.22
C VAL A 277 -24.34 -12.52 2.22
N GLU A 278 -23.52 -12.96 1.25
CA GLU A 278 -23.05 -14.35 1.16
C GLU A 278 -21.71 -14.59 1.88
N ALA A 279 -21.20 -13.58 2.59
CA ALA A 279 -19.92 -13.70 3.29
C ALA A 279 -20.02 -14.62 4.51
N GLU A 280 -19.00 -15.44 4.72
CA GLU A 280 -18.82 -16.20 5.97
C GLU A 280 -18.29 -15.23 7.05
N GLU A 281 -18.93 -15.22 8.23
CA GLU A 281 -18.47 -14.43 9.36
C GLU A 281 -17.73 -15.31 10.36
N ILE A 282 -16.43 -15.02 10.58
CA ILE A 282 -15.59 -15.68 11.59
C ILE A 282 -14.95 -14.59 12.44
N ALA A 283 -15.48 -14.38 13.66
CA ALA A 283 -15.08 -13.26 14.51
C ALA A 283 -13.59 -13.26 14.86
N ASP A 284 -13.06 -14.39 15.35
CA ASP A 284 -11.65 -14.54 15.68
C ASP A 284 -10.78 -14.56 14.40
N ARG A 285 -9.98 -13.51 14.23
CA ARG A 285 -9.14 -13.34 13.02
C ARG A 285 -8.14 -14.47 12.82
N LYS A 286 -7.60 -15.01 13.91
CA LYS A 286 -6.66 -16.13 13.82
C LYS A 286 -7.35 -17.37 13.27
N SER A 287 -8.53 -17.71 13.79
CA SER A 287 -9.36 -18.81 13.28
C SER A 287 -9.77 -18.56 11.83
N ALA A 288 -10.20 -17.34 11.48
CA ALA A 288 -10.56 -16.98 10.11
C ALA A 288 -9.42 -17.26 9.11
N ILE A 289 -8.18 -16.92 9.47
CA ILE A 289 -7.01 -17.18 8.62
C ILE A 289 -6.72 -18.68 8.52
N ILE A 290 -6.66 -19.38 9.66
CA ILE A 290 -6.30 -20.81 9.71
C ILE A 290 -7.34 -21.66 8.99
N ASP A 291 -8.64 -21.45 9.28
CA ASP A 291 -9.73 -22.24 8.73
C ASP A 291 -9.89 -21.99 7.22
N THR A 292 -9.63 -20.77 6.77
CA THR A 292 -9.64 -20.46 5.34
C THR A 292 -8.49 -21.14 4.62
N ILE A 293 -7.25 -21.09 5.16
CA ILE A 293 -6.09 -21.75 4.55
C ILE A 293 -6.32 -23.28 4.47
N ALA A 294 -6.89 -23.89 5.50
CA ALA A 294 -7.19 -25.32 5.50
C ALA A 294 -8.26 -25.74 4.46
N LYS A 295 -9.07 -24.81 3.97
CA LYS A 295 -10.10 -25.06 2.93
C LYS A 295 -9.57 -24.87 1.51
N LEU A 296 -8.38 -24.24 1.32
CA LEU A 296 -7.83 -23.92 0.00
C LEU A 296 -7.50 -25.19 -0.78
N ARG A 297 -7.73 -25.13 -2.07
CA ARG A 297 -7.47 -26.18 -3.05
C ARG A 297 -6.51 -25.68 -4.10
N LYS A 298 -6.12 -26.58 -5.00
CA LYS A 298 -5.26 -26.24 -6.13
C LYS A 298 -5.81 -25.05 -6.93
N ASP A 299 -4.89 -24.14 -7.30
CA ASP A 299 -5.15 -22.90 -8.04
C ASP A 299 -5.97 -21.84 -7.29
N ASP A 300 -6.33 -22.09 -6.01
CA ASP A 300 -6.97 -21.07 -5.17
C ASP A 300 -5.97 -19.97 -4.76
N ILE A 301 -6.48 -18.76 -4.63
CA ILE A 301 -5.73 -17.61 -4.12
C ILE A 301 -6.46 -17.04 -2.91
N LEU A 302 -5.73 -16.81 -1.82
CA LEU A 302 -6.23 -16.13 -0.62
C LEU A 302 -5.55 -14.77 -0.45
N LEU A 303 -6.32 -13.72 -0.28
CA LEU A 303 -5.89 -12.42 0.22
C LEU A 303 -6.30 -12.25 1.69
N ILE A 304 -5.34 -12.01 2.57
CA ILE A 304 -5.56 -11.59 3.95
C ILE A 304 -5.28 -10.08 3.99
N ALA A 305 -6.34 -9.28 4.15
CA ALA A 305 -6.27 -7.82 4.01
C ALA A 305 -6.56 -7.07 5.32
N GLY A 306 -5.99 -5.87 5.44
CA GLY A 306 -6.26 -4.91 6.51
C GLY A 306 -5.06 -4.59 7.38
N LYS A 307 -4.37 -5.60 7.91
CA LYS A 307 -3.27 -5.41 8.88
C LYS A 307 -1.88 -5.37 8.26
N GLY A 308 -1.67 -6.10 7.17
CA GLY A 308 -0.38 -6.13 6.49
C GLY A 308 0.77 -6.49 7.43
N HIS A 309 1.66 -5.54 7.68
CA HIS A 309 2.84 -5.70 8.55
C HIS A 309 2.56 -5.44 10.03
N GLU A 310 1.34 -5.05 10.42
CA GLU A 310 1.02 -4.82 11.84
C GLU A 310 1.25 -6.11 12.65
N ASP A 311 1.94 -5.98 13.78
CA ASP A 311 2.28 -7.08 14.70
C ASP A 311 1.40 -7.11 15.96
N TYR A 312 0.23 -6.43 15.90
CA TYR A 312 -0.68 -6.27 17.02
C TYR A 312 -2.16 -6.23 16.60
N GLN A 313 -3.05 -6.48 17.56
CA GLN A 313 -4.48 -6.21 17.50
C GLN A 313 -4.89 -5.34 18.70
N ILE A 314 -5.73 -4.33 18.48
CA ILE A 314 -6.23 -3.43 19.54
C ILE A 314 -7.67 -3.81 19.85
N ILE A 315 -7.91 -4.25 21.11
CA ILE A 315 -9.23 -4.58 21.64
C ILE A 315 -9.45 -3.70 22.89
N GLY A 316 -10.49 -2.90 22.89
CA GLY A 316 -10.64 -1.85 23.89
C GLY A 316 -9.47 -0.87 23.77
N LYS A 317 -8.76 -0.67 24.88
CA LYS A 317 -7.55 0.17 24.97
C LYS A 317 -6.25 -0.66 24.98
N GLU A 318 -6.36 -1.97 24.97
CA GLU A 318 -5.24 -2.87 25.09
C GLU A 318 -4.70 -3.29 23.73
N ARG A 319 -3.40 -3.51 23.65
CA ARG A 319 -2.68 -3.96 22.47
C ARG A 319 -2.15 -5.36 22.68
N PHE A 320 -2.64 -6.30 21.89
CA PHE A 320 -2.25 -7.71 21.93
C PHE A 320 -1.30 -8.02 20.77
N LYS A 321 -0.33 -8.90 21.00
CA LYS A 321 0.55 -9.38 19.92
C LYS A 321 -0.26 -10.20 18.92
N PHE A 322 -0.18 -9.83 17.66
CA PHE A 322 -0.91 -10.48 16.58
C PHE A 322 -0.26 -10.17 15.23
N SER A 323 -0.05 -11.15 14.38
CA SER A 323 0.52 -10.93 13.04
C SER A 323 -0.12 -11.87 12.02
N ASP A 324 -0.75 -11.29 11.01
CA ASP A 324 -1.30 -12.04 9.88
C ASP A 324 -0.23 -12.89 9.19
N ILE A 325 0.96 -12.31 8.99
CA ILE A 325 2.11 -12.95 8.33
C ILE A 325 2.56 -14.21 9.11
N GLU A 326 2.73 -14.08 10.43
CA GLU A 326 3.16 -15.22 11.26
C GLU A 326 2.12 -16.33 11.32
N ILE A 327 0.83 -15.95 11.43
CA ILE A 327 -0.28 -16.91 11.48
C ILE A 327 -0.40 -17.64 10.15
N ALA A 328 -0.40 -16.92 9.04
CA ALA A 328 -0.52 -17.49 7.71
C ALA A 328 0.67 -18.43 7.40
N ARG A 329 1.93 -18.04 7.70
CA ARG A 329 3.10 -18.91 7.54
C ARG A 329 2.98 -20.22 8.30
N LYS A 330 2.55 -20.15 9.57
CA LYS A 330 2.36 -21.34 10.41
C LYS A 330 1.21 -22.23 9.93
N ALA A 331 0.16 -21.64 9.36
CA ALA A 331 -0.96 -22.40 8.80
C ALA A 331 -0.57 -23.12 7.50
N VAL A 332 0.11 -22.43 6.58
CA VAL A 332 0.63 -23.02 5.32
C VAL A 332 1.59 -24.18 5.56
N GLN A 333 2.43 -24.13 6.61
CA GLN A 333 3.37 -25.23 6.94
C GLN A 333 2.69 -26.49 7.50
N LYS A 334 1.42 -26.39 7.92
CA LYS A 334 0.68 -27.52 8.52
C LYS A 334 -0.21 -28.26 7.53
N VAL A 335 -0.44 -27.71 6.37
CA VAL A 335 -1.22 -28.28 5.27
C VAL A 335 -0.27 -28.89 4.24
#